data_b7fa457307cfde6a8b6486913086f816
#
_entry.id   b7fa457307cfde6a8b6486913086f816
#
_cell.length_a   1.000
_cell.length_b   1.000
_cell.length_c   1.000
_cell.angle_alpha   90.00
_cell.angle_beta   90.00
_cell.angle_gamma   90.00
#
_symmetry.space_group_name_H-M   'P 1'
#
loop_
_entity.id
_entity.type
_entity.pdbx_description
1 polymer ?
#
loop_
_entity_poly.entity_id
_entity_poly.type
_entity_poly.pdbx_seq_one_letter_code
_entity_poly.pdbx_strand_id
1 'polypeptide(L)'
;MVQEWQYEEKDRPLHSIDEFGRIRMQGEEPVDNLVTWVYEEGSYVPVAKIQNGERYTIISDYMGRPVEAYNSYGNVVWQADYDIYGDLRNIKGIRDFIPFRQLGQYEDDETRLYYNRFRYYDPRIGNYISQDPIRLMGNNPTLYGCKSLILHIVWVLIF
;
A
#
# COMPACT_ATOMS: atom_id res chain seq x y z
N MET A 1 -10.63 3.47 -6.87
CA MET A 1 -10.57 4.55 -5.85
C MET A 1 -10.65 3.87 -4.48
N VAL A 2 -9.75 4.17 -3.57
CA VAL A 2 -9.72 3.65 -2.20
C VAL A 2 -9.60 4.84 -1.25
N GLN A 3 -10.21 4.75 -0.09
CA GLN A 3 -10.18 5.79 0.93
C GLN A 3 -9.54 5.26 2.20
N GLU A 4 -8.73 6.08 2.83
CA GLU A 4 -8.11 5.85 4.13
C GLU A 4 -8.46 7.03 5.03
N TRP A 5 -8.69 6.75 6.30
CA TRP A 5 -8.88 7.77 7.32
C TRP A 5 -8.30 7.30 8.64
N GLN A 6 -8.07 8.23 9.53
CA GLN A 6 -7.51 7.97 10.86
C GLN A 6 -8.48 8.43 11.92
N TYR A 7 -8.49 7.77 13.03
CA TYR A 7 -9.14 8.20 14.26
C TYR A 7 -8.36 7.67 15.47
N GLU A 8 -8.49 8.35 16.61
CA GLU A 8 -7.86 7.87 17.83
C GLU A 8 -8.61 6.64 18.37
N GLU A 9 -7.90 5.71 19.00
CA GLU A 9 -8.50 4.47 19.52
C GLU A 9 -9.67 4.75 20.50
N LYS A 10 -9.59 5.84 21.25
CA LYS A 10 -10.68 6.28 22.15
C LYS A 10 -11.99 6.62 21.43
N ASP A 11 -11.91 7.02 20.16
CA ASP A 11 -13.03 7.43 19.32
C ASP A 11 -13.56 6.28 18.45
N ARG A 12 -12.98 5.09 18.64
CA ARG A 12 -13.41 3.89 17.92
C ARG A 12 -14.84 3.53 18.28
N PRO A 13 -15.74 3.41 17.29
CA PRO A 13 -17.12 3.02 17.54
C PRO A 13 -17.20 1.68 18.26
N LEU A 14 -18.00 1.62 19.30
CA LEU A 14 -18.28 0.37 19.97
C LEU A 14 -19.08 -0.53 19.03
N HIS A 15 -18.78 -1.79 19.02
CA HIS A 15 -19.53 -2.78 18.28
C HIS A 15 -20.28 -3.70 19.25
N SER A 16 -21.49 -4.07 18.88
CA SER A 16 -22.31 -5.06 19.57
C SER A 16 -22.67 -6.19 18.60
N ILE A 17 -22.88 -7.36 19.14
CA ILE A 17 -23.36 -8.49 18.35
C ILE A 17 -24.86 -8.62 18.63
N ASP A 18 -25.69 -8.60 17.58
CA ASP A 18 -27.13 -8.79 17.71
C ASP A 18 -27.48 -10.29 17.94
N GLU A 19 -28.76 -10.55 18.21
CA GLU A 19 -29.26 -11.92 18.46
C GLU A 19 -29.07 -12.90 17.29
N PHE A 20 -28.76 -12.37 16.09
CA PHE A 20 -28.46 -13.15 14.89
C PHE A 20 -26.96 -13.30 14.61
N GLY A 21 -26.09 -12.87 15.54
CA GLY A 21 -24.64 -12.92 15.38
C GLY A 21 -24.07 -11.84 14.43
N ARG A 22 -24.84 -10.80 14.08
CA ARG A 22 -24.38 -9.73 13.20
C ARG A 22 -23.72 -8.64 14.02
N ILE A 23 -22.58 -8.17 13.55
CA ILE A 23 -21.88 -7.03 14.15
C ILE A 23 -22.63 -5.75 13.78
N ARG A 24 -23.00 -4.96 14.79
CA ARG A 24 -23.58 -3.64 14.65
C ARG A 24 -22.64 -2.63 15.27
N MET A 25 -22.30 -1.59 14.50
CA MET A 25 -21.55 -0.44 14.99
C MET A 25 -22.49 0.48 15.76
N GLN A 26 -22.05 0.96 16.92
CA GLN A 26 -22.76 1.96 17.72
C GLN A 26 -22.16 3.33 17.44
N GLY A 27 -22.79 4.09 16.57
CA GLY A 27 -22.36 5.42 16.15
C GLY A 27 -21.70 5.42 14.76
N GLU A 28 -21.46 6.62 14.27
CA GLU A 28 -20.73 6.85 13.03
C GLU A 28 -19.22 6.79 13.31
N GLU A 29 -18.48 6.23 12.39
CA GLU A 29 -17.02 6.20 12.45
C GLU A 29 -16.48 7.60 12.19
N PRO A 30 -15.65 8.18 13.10
CA PRO A 30 -15.06 9.49 12.83
C PRO A 30 -14.13 9.40 11.64
N VAL A 31 -14.21 10.35 10.73
CA VAL A 31 -13.43 10.40 9.52
C VAL A 31 -12.48 11.58 9.59
N ASP A 32 -11.33 11.36 10.22
CA ASP A 32 -10.27 12.38 10.30
C ASP A 32 -9.19 12.10 9.26
N ASN A 33 -8.59 13.16 8.72
CA ASN A 33 -7.52 13.07 7.72
C ASN A 33 -7.84 12.18 6.51
N LEU A 34 -9.05 12.29 5.97
CA LEU A 34 -9.47 11.49 4.82
C LEU A 34 -8.52 11.65 3.65
N VAL A 35 -7.95 10.54 3.22
CA VAL A 35 -7.14 10.42 2.02
C VAL A 35 -7.88 9.57 1.00
N THR A 36 -7.99 10.06 -0.23
CA THR A 36 -8.54 9.30 -1.34
C THR A 36 -7.44 9.02 -2.35
N TRP A 37 -7.23 7.74 -2.63
CA TRP A 37 -6.29 7.26 -3.63
C TRP A 37 -7.00 6.93 -4.94
N VAL A 38 -6.46 7.42 -6.04
CA VAL A 38 -6.91 7.09 -7.39
C VAL A 38 -5.85 6.22 -8.04
N TYR A 39 -6.28 5.12 -8.64
CA TYR A 39 -5.42 4.16 -9.31
C TYR A 39 -5.60 4.20 -10.81
N GLU A 40 -4.58 3.82 -11.53
CA GLU A 40 -4.67 3.50 -12.94
C GLU A 40 -5.69 2.37 -13.17
N GLU A 41 -6.47 2.45 -14.25
CA GLU A 41 -7.50 1.47 -14.54
C GLU A 41 -6.90 0.07 -14.74
N GLY A 42 -7.46 -0.90 -14.01
CA GLY A 42 -6.98 -2.29 -14.03
C GLY A 42 -5.63 -2.52 -13.34
N SER A 43 -5.13 -1.54 -12.58
CA SER A 43 -3.81 -1.57 -11.93
C SER A 43 -3.92 -1.25 -10.44
N TYR A 44 -2.86 -1.59 -9.70
CA TYR A 44 -2.65 -1.16 -8.30
C TYR A 44 -1.67 0.02 -8.20
N VAL A 45 -1.37 0.66 -9.32
CA VAL A 45 -0.47 1.81 -9.37
C VAL A 45 -1.25 3.07 -9.03
N PRO A 46 -0.91 3.78 -7.93
CA PRO A 46 -1.56 5.03 -7.59
C PRO A 46 -1.14 6.14 -8.57
N VAL A 47 -2.11 6.86 -9.11
CA VAL A 47 -1.86 7.98 -10.03
C VAL A 47 -2.20 9.34 -9.40
N ALA A 48 -3.02 9.35 -8.36
CA ALA A 48 -3.29 10.57 -7.61
C ALA A 48 -3.66 10.29 -6.15
N LYS A 49 -3.38 11.29 -5.31
CA LYS A 49 -3.81 11.40 -3.92
C LYS A 49 -4.65 12.66 -3.76
N ILE A 50 -5.76 12.56 -3.04
CA ILE A 50 -6.58 13.71 -2.65
C ILE A 50 -6.63 13.72 -1.12
N GLN A 51 -6.21 14.79 -0.51
CA GLN A 51 -6.19 14.96 0.94
C GLN A 51 -6.48 16.40 1.31
N ASN A 52 -7.41 16.63 2.23
CA ASN A 52 -7.81 17.96 2.69
C ASN A 52 -8.20 18.93 1.55
N GLY A 53 -8.83 18.39 0.48
CA GLY A 53 -9.24 19.16 -0.70
C GLY A 53 -8.12 19.44 -1.70
N GLU A 54 -6.87 19.12 -1.37
CA GLU A 54 -5.75 19.24 -2.28
C GLU A 54 -5.55 17.98 -3.11
N ARG A 55 -5.10 18.17 -4.36
CA ARG A 55 -4.77 17.08 -5.28
C ARG A 55 -3.28 17.00 -5.50
N TYR A 56 -2.81 15.76 -5.48
CA TYR A 56 -1.42 15.44 -5.79
C TYR A 56 -1.39 14.43 -6.94
N THR A 57 -0.62 14.72 -7.97
CA THR A 57 -0.36 13.79 -9.07
C THR A 57 0.83 12.94 -8.72
N ILE A 58 0.72 11.64 -8.87
CA ILE A 58 1.78 10.67 -8.57
C ILE A 58 2.33 10.14 -9.88
N ILE A 59 3.64 10.19 -10.01
CA ILE A 59 4.38 9.58 -11.12
C ILE A 59 5.05 8.32 -10.59
N SER A 60 4.86 7.24 -11.33
CA SER A 60 5.46 5.95 -11.02
C SER A 60 6.45 5.53 -12.10
N ASP A 61 7.42 4.70 -11.73
CA ASP A 61 8.34 4.09 -12.67
C ASP A 61 7.67 2.92 -13.45
N TYR A 62 8.43 2.29 -14.33
CA TYR A 62 7.97 1.17 -15.17
C TYR A 62 7.57 -0.09 -14.35
N MET A 63 7.95 -0.16 -13.08
CA MET A 63 7.55 -1.23 -12.14
C MET A 63 6.32 -0.87 -11.30
N GLY A 64 5.72 0.31 -11.56
CA GLY A 64 4.58 0.80 -10.79
C GLY A 64 4.95 1.30 -9.39
N ARG A 65 6.23 1.65 -9.14
CA ARG A 65 6.67 2.25 -7.88
C ARG A 65 6.55 3.76 -7.97
N PRO A 66 5.88 4.43 -7.04
CA PRO A 66 5.84 5.89 -7.00
C PRO A 66 7.26 6.48 -6.87
N VAL A 67 7.62 7.41 -7.73
CA VAL A 67 8.94 8.07 -7.71
C VAL A 67 8.84 9.56 -7.43
N GLU A 68 7.75 10.21 -7.82
CA GLU A 68 7.52 11.63 -7.59
C GLU A 68 6.05 11.91 -7.31
N ALA A 69 5.79 12.96 -6.53
CA ALA A 69 4.45 13.53 -6.39
C ALA A 69 4.49 15.05 -6.52
N TYR A 70 3.51 15.58 -7.23
CA TYR A 70 3.36 16.99 -7.53
C TYR A 70 2.06 17.52 -6.95
N ASN A 71 2.09 18.71 -6.39
CA ASN A 71 0.88 19.43 -6.00
C ASN A 71 0.20 20.08 -7.22
N SER A 72 -0.96 20.72 -6.99
CA SER A 72 -1.73 21.41 -8.04
C SER A 72 -1.00 22.57 -8.72
N TYR A 73 0.08 23.08 -8.11
CA TYR A 73 0.94 24.14 -8.66
C TYR A 73 2.12 23.59 -9.46
N GLY A 74 2.27 22.28 -9.59
CA GLY A 74 3.39 21.65 -10.29
C GLY A 74 4.68 21.58 -9.50
N ASN A 75 4.65 21.84 -8.18
CA ASN A 75 5.80 21.68 -7.32
C ASN A 75 5.94 20.24 -6.84
N VAL A 76 7.16 19.71 -6.84
CA VAL A 76 7.47 18.41 -6.26
C VAL A 76 7.32 18.49 -4.75
N VAL A 77 6.40 17.70 -4.19
CA VAL A 77 6.14 17.59 -2.74
C VAL A 77 6.71 16.33 -2.14
N TRP A 78 6.94 15.31 -2.98
CA TRP A 78 7.56 14.07 -2.58
C TRP A 78 8.38 13.48 -3.74
N GLN A 79 9.52 12.89 -3.42
CA GLN A 79 10.38 12.20 -4.39
C GLN A 79 11.16 11.12 -3.67
N ALA A 80 11.37 9.97 -4.33
CA ALA A 80 12.23 8.91 -3.83
C ALA A 80 12.83 8.08 -4.95
N ASP A 81 14.00 7.51 -4.67
CA ASP A 81 14.62 6.44 -5.45
C ASP A 81 14.41 5.10 -4.75
N TYR A 82 14.69 4.01 -5.45
CA TYR A 82 14.62 2.66 -4.92
C TYR A 82 15.93 1.90 -5.16
N ASP A 83 16.33 1.14 -4.18
CA ASP A 83 17.42 0.19 -4.40
C ASP A 83 16.92 -1.09 -5.11
N ILE A 84 17.84 -2.04 -5.31
CA ILE A 84 17.55 -3.30 -6.01
C ILE A 84 16.52 -4.19 -5.31
N TYR A 85 16.31 -4.00 -4.01
CA TYR A 85 15.31 -4.72 -3.22
C TYR A 85 14.01 -3.95 -3.03
N GLY A 86 13.95 -2.72 -3.54
CA GLY A 86 12.77 -1.86 -3.44
C GLY A 86 12.72 -1.03 -2.16
N ASP A 87 13.82 -0.96 -1.39
CA ASP A 87 13.87 -0.03 -0.26
C ASP A 87 14.03 1.42 -0.76
N LEU A 88 13.34 2.32 -0.08
CA LEU A 88 13.36 3.75 -0.42
C LEU A 88 14.72 4.38 -0.11
N ARG A 89 15.22 5.17 -1.08
CA ARG A 89 16.45 5.95 -0.99
C ARG A 89 16.19 7.40 -1.38
N ASN A 90 17.08 8.29 -0.93
CA ASN A 90 17.10 9.71 -1.34
C ASN A 90 15.75 10.42 -1.23
N ILE A 91 14.99 10.13 -0.17
CA ILE A 91 13.63 10.64 0.01
C ILE A 91 13.67 12.16 0.20
N LYS A 92 12.81 12.85 -0.54
CA LYS A 92 12.40 14.23 -0.29
C LYS A 92 10.94 14.26 0.10
N GLY A 93 10.60 14.99 1.15
CA GLY A 93 9.27 15.01 1.74
C GLY A 93 9.11 13.96 2.85
N ILE A 94 7.89 13.74 3.29
CA ILE A 94 7.55 12.82 4.38
C ILE A 94 7.45 11.41 3.80
N ARG A 95 8.14 10.43 4.39
CA ARG A 95 8.18 9.04 3.90
C ARG A 95 6.77 8.46 3.71
N ASP A 96 5.92 8.69 4.69
CA ASP A 96 4.57 8.11 4.74
C ASP A 96 3.55 8.89 3.88
N PHE A 97 3.99 9.96 3.21
CA PHE A 97 3.14 10.71 2.29
C PHE A 97 2.59 9.82 1.16
N ILE A 98 3.40 8.87 0.68
CA ILE A 98 2.98 7.82 -0.24
C ILE A 98 3.41 6.46 0.35
N PRO A 99 2.48 5.66 0.90
CA PRO A 99 2.81 4.38 1.51
C PRO A 99 2.95 3.24 0.49
N PHE A 100 2.57 3.47 -0.76
CA PHE A 100 2.62 2.43 -1.80
C PHE A 100 4.03 2.19 -2.30
N ARG A 101 4.30 0.91 -2.61
CA ARG A 101 5.57 0.42 -3.14
C ARG A 101 5.29 -0.37 -4.42
N GLN A 102 6.18 -1.25 -4.82
CA GLN A 102 6.06 -2.01 -6.06
C GLN A 102 4.72 -2.76 -6.15
N LEU A 103 4.00 -2.56 -7.26
CA LEU A 103 2.75 -3.26 -7.59
C LEU A 103 1.69 -3.22 -6.46
N GLY A 104 1.58 -2.07 -5.78
CA GLY A 104 0.60 -1.87 -4.74
C GLY A 104 0.94 -2.49 -3.38
N GLN A 105 2.19 -2.88 -3.15
CA GLN A 105 2.66 -3.15 -1.79
C GLN A 105 2.44 -1.91 -0.93
N TYR A 106 2.07 -2.11 0.32
CA TYR A 106 1.82 -1.05 1.29
C TYR A 106 2.87 -1.10 2.38
N GLU A 107 3.60 -0.01 2.60
CA GLU A 107 4.56 0.08 3.70
C GLU A 107 3.82 0.33 5.02
N ASP A 108 4.06 -0.54 5.96
CA ASP A 108 3.65 -0.41 7.34
C ASP A 108 4.58 0.60 8.05
N ASP A 109 4.00 1.65 8.62
CA ASP A 109 4.76 2.76 9.22
C ASP A 109 5.54 2.34 10.48
N GLU A 110 5.02 1.40 11.26
CA GLU A 110 5.65 0.97 12.51
C GLU A 110 6.83 0.02 12.24
N THR A 111 6.65 -0.94 11.34
CA THR A 111 7.64 -2.00 11.10
C THR A 111 8.56 -1.74 9.93
N ARG A 112 8.16 -0.85 9.00
CA ARG A 112 8.83 -0.59 7.72
C ARG A 112 8.88 -1.81 6.79
N LEU A 113 8.01 -2.77 7.05
CA LEU A 113 7.79 -3.91 6.15
C LEU A 113 6.76 -3.54 5.09
N TYR A 114 6.84 -4.20 3.94
CA TYR A 114 5.86 -3.99 2.87
C TYR A 114 4.82 -5.11 2.90
N TYR A 115 3.59 -4.74 3.23
CA TYR A 115 2.46 -5.66 3.19
C TYR A 115 2.10 -5.98 1.74
N ASN A 116 2.10 -7.25 1.40
CA ASN A 116 1.73 -7.77 0.10
C ASN A 116 0.67 -8.85 0.26
N ARG A 117 -0.57 -8.44 0.41
CA ARG A 117 -1.78 -9.26 0.61
C ARG A 117 -1.72 -10.22 1.80
N PHE A 118 -0.92 -11.26 1.71
CA PHE A 118 -0.85 -12.33 2.72
C PHE A 118 0.51 -12.44 3.38
N ARG A 119 1.46 -11.64 2.96
CA ARG A 119 2.84 -11.70 3.43
C ARG A 119 3.41 -10.31 3.64
N TYR A 120 4.34 -10.22 4.57
CA TYR A 120 5.19 -9.07 4.73
C TYR A 120 6.54 -9.31 4.06
N TYR A 121 6.96 -8.34 3.29
CA TYR A 121 8.25 -8.31 2.61
C TYR A 121 9.17 -7.35 3.35
N ASP A 122 10.40 -7.78 3.64
CA ASP A 122 11.44 -6.92 4.21
C ASP A 122 12.38 -6.43 3.08
N PRO A 123 12.30 -5.15 2.70
CA PRO A 123 13.13 -4.61 1.62
C PRO A 123 14.61 -4.54 1.98
N ARG A 124 14.96 -4.56 3.28
CA ARG A 124 16.37 -4.53 3.73
C ARG A 124 17.11 -5.82 3.42
N ILE A 125 16.42 -6.94 3.36
CA ILE A 125 16.98 -8.26 3.06
C ILE A 125 16.48 -8.83 1.73
N GLY A 126 15.51 -8.18 1.08
CA GLY A 126 14.97 -8.62 -0.20
C GLY A 126 14.13 -9.88 -0.15
N ASN A 127 13.57 -10.23 1.00
CA ASN A 127 12.80 -11.46 1.19
C ASN A 127 11.50 -11.24 1.96
N TYR A 128 10.55 -12.16 1.78
CA TYR A 128 9.39 -12.25 2.66
C TYR A 128 9.78 -12.82 4.02
N ILE A 129 9.17 -12.31 5.09
CA ILE A 129 9.40 -12.79 6.46
C ILE A 129 8.57 -14.02 6.82
N SER A 130 7.62 -14.41 5.96
CA SER A 130 6.79 -15.61 6.12
C SER A 130 6.85 -16.49 4.88
N GLN A 131 6.59 -17.78 5.07
CA GLN A 131 6.55 -18.75 3.97
C GLN A 131 5.41 -18.43 3.00
N ASP A 132 5.62 -18.78 1.74
CA ASP A 132 4.59 -18.68 0.72
C ASP A 132 3.43 -19.63 1.05
N PRO A 133 2.17 -19.14 1.13
CA PRO A 133 1.01 -20.00 1.38
C PRO A 133 0.86 -21.15 0.37
N ILE A 134 1.23 -20.90 -0.89
CA ILE A 134 1.20 -21.95 -1.94
C ILE A 134 2.50 -22.77 -2.01
N ARG A 135 3.48 -22.44 -1.16
CA ARG A 135 4.76 -23.15 -1.05
C ARG A 135 5.47 -23.28 -2.40
N LEU A 136 6.11 -24.43 -2.63
CA LEU A 136 6.85 -24.71 -3.87
C LEU A 136 5.95 -24.87 -5.12
N MET A 137 4.64 -25.02 -4.95
CA MET A 137 3.71 -25.06 -6.10
C MET A 137 3.69 -23.77 -6.91
N GLY A 138 4.13 -22.65 -6.30
CA GLY A 138 4.31 -21.37 -6.97
C GLY A 138 5.53 -21.31 -7.90
N ASN A 139 6.23 -22.40 -8.10
CA ASN A 139 7.46 -22.48 -8.92
C ASN A 139 8.59 -21.53 -8.45
N ASN A 140 8.63 -21.27 -7.14
CA ASN A 140 9.67 -20.49 -6.49
C ASN A 140 10.71 -21.44 -5.90
N PRO A 141 12.00 -21.26 -6.15
CA PRO A 141 13.05 -22.14 -5.62
C PRO A 141 13.20 -22.05 -4.10
N THR A 142 12.67 -21.00 -3.48
CA THR A 142 12.69 -20.82 -2.03
C THR A 142 11.30 -20.51 -1.50
N LEU A 143 11.01 -20.94 -0.26
CA LEU A 143 9.72 -20.66 0.41
C LEU A 143 9.54 -19.19 0.78
N TYR A 144 10.61 -18.42 0.86
CA TYR A 144 10.64 -17.02 1.30
C TYR A 144 10.97 -16.04 0.16
N GLY A 145 11.35 -16.54 -1.00
CA GLY A 145 11.78 -15.70 -2.11
C GLY A 145 10.64 -14.85 -2.68
N CYS A 146 10.98 -13.64 -3.06
CA CYS A 146 10.17 -12.87 -3.98
C CYS A 146 10.41 -13.45 -5.38
N LYS A 147 9.37 -13.78 -6.13
CA LYS A 147 9.52 -13.99 -7.56
C LYS A 147 9.94 -12.66 -8.16
N SER A 148 11.24 -12.57 -8.39
CA SER A 148 11.82 -11.45 -9.08
C SER A 148 11.20 -11.32 -10.48
N LEU A 149 10.65 -10.16 -10.76
CA LEU A 149 10.71 -9.38 -12.00
C LEU A 149 10.22 -10.00 -13.32
N ILE A 150 9.87 -11.26 -13.42
CA ILE A 150 9.37 -11.84 -14.66
C ILE A 150 8.11 -12.65 -14.36
N LEU A 151 7.09 -11.99 -13.90
CA LEU A 151 5.74 -12.48 -14.06
C LEU A 151 4.80 -11.30 -14.19
N HIS A 152 4.77 -10.82 -15.41
CA HIS A 152 3.52 -10.69 -16.08
C HIS A 152 2.62 -11.85 -15.69
N ILE A 153 1.46 -11.48 -15.12
CA ILE A 153 0.25 -12.28 -15.24
C ILE A 153 0.29 -13.65 -14.57
N VAL A 154 -0.22 -13.76 -13.42
CA VAL A 154 -1.50 -14.44 -13.19
C VAL A 154 -2.15 -13.77 -11.99
N TRP A 155 -2.77 -12.67 -12.23
CA TRP A 155 -3.85 -12.18 -11.40
C TRP A 155 -5.15 -12.50 -12.10
N VAL A 156 -5.39 -13.77 -12.28
CA VAL A 156 -6.71 -14.26 -12.57
C VAL A 156 -7.37 -14.57 -11.25
N LEU A 157 -8.31 -13.70 -10.89
CA LEU A 157 -9.61 -14.04 -10.34
C LEU A 157 -9.64 -15.25 -9.38
N ILE A 158 -9.64 -14.99 -8.08
CA ILE A 158 -10.54 -15.70 -7.21
C ILE A 158 -11.30 -14.63 -6.41
N PHE A 159 -12.58 -14.53 -6.74
CA PHE A 159 -13.60 -13.83 -5.99
C PHE A 159 -13.61 -14.22 -4.53
#